data_1aacab2fe360ddbcc3e6f5293c53d17c
#
_entry.id   1aacab2fe360ddbcc3e6f5293c53d17c
#
_cell.length_a   1.000
_cell.length_b   1.000
_cell.length_c   1.000
_cell.angle_alpha   90.00
_cell.angle_beta   90.00
_cell.angle_gamma   90.00
#
_symmetry.space_group_name_H-M   'P 1'
#
loop_
_entity.id
_entity.type
_entity.pdbx_description
1 polymer ?
#
loop_
_entity_poly.entity_id
_entity_poly.type
_entity_poly.pdbx_seq_one_letter_code
_entity_poly.pdbx_strand_id
1 'polypeptide(L)'
;MDRRAVRCVGAADRAGRVEPGARLGLGEQAYVVRADVVVRATEGYTHSLAGMERDVVPVYSLIVATEPLPPSSWERIGLRERETFTDHRNLIVYGQRTADDRLVFGGRGAPYHFGSAVRPDFDREPRVFDMLRATLVEMLPPVAGARFTHAWGGVLGVPRDWVASVGLDRGTGLAWAGGYVGDGVGTTNLAGRTLRDLVLRQDTDLTRLPWVGHRPRRWEPEPLRWLGVNAGLRAMTVADAEERLTGRRSVVARLMAPLVGGH
;
A
#
# COMPACT_ATOMS: atom_id res chain seq x y z
N MET A 1 -18.29 -10.92 -17.26
CA MET A 1 -18.63 -9.78 -16.37
C MET A 1 -17.77 -8.61 -16.77
N ASP A 2 -18.38 -7.67 -17.41
CA ASP A 2 -17.72 -6.49 -17.99
C ASP A 2 -17.30 -5.56 -16.85
N ARG A 3 -15.99 -5.37 -16.65
CA ARG A 3 -15.44 -4.45 -15.65
C ARG A 3 -15.45 -3.06 -16.22
N ARG A 4 -16.55 -2.33 -16.03
CA ARG A 4 -16.60 -0.91 -16.36
C ARG A 4 -15.76 -0.13 -15.35
N ALA A 5 -14.69 0.46 -15.85
CA ALA A 5 -13.83 1.32 -15.04
C ALA A 5 -14.58 2.60 -14.64
N VAL A 6 -14.66 2.89 -13.35
CA VAL A 6 -15.14 4.16 -12.83
C VAL A 6 -13.99 5.16 -12.87
N ARG A 7 -14.06 6.18 -13.69
CA ARG A 7 -13.13 7.33 -13.66
C ARG A 7 -13.74 8.43 -12.81
N CYS A 8 -13.15 8.69 -11.64
CA CYS A 8 -13.40 9.92 -10.92
C CYS A 8 -12.56 11.05 -11.51
N VAL A 9 -13.19 12.04 -12.10
CA VAL A 9 -12.54 13.28 -12.52
C VAL A 9 -12.97 14.36 -11.54
N GLY A 10 -12.19 14.59 -10.49
CA GLY A 10 -12.36 15.73 -9.58
C GLY A 10 -11.57 16.92 -10.13
N ALA A 11 -12.22 18.02 -10.46
CA ALA A 11 -11.57 19.29 -10.67
C ALA A 11 -11.61 20.07 -9.34
N ALA A 12 -10.46 20.26 -8.71
CA ALA A 12 -10.31 21.29 -7.68
C ALA A 12 -9.82 22.57 -8.35
N ASP A 13 -10.39 23.73 -7.98
CA ASP A 13 -9.85 25.02 -8.39
C ASP A 13 -8.49 25.28 -7.70
N ARG A 14 -7.74 26.31 -8.17
CA ARG A 14 -6.43 26.70 -7.60
C ARG A 14 -6.49 27.09 -6.12
N ALA A 15 -7.66 27.20 -5.52
CA ALA A 15 -7.89 27.52 -4.11
C ALA A 15 -8.26 26.27 -3.29
N GLY A 16 -8.22 25.06 -3.88
CA GLY A 16 -8.54 23.80 -3.21
C GLY A 16 -10.04 23.61 -2.97
N ARG A 17 -10.90 24.41 -3.56
CA ARG A 17 -12.34 24.18 -3.51
C ARG A 17 -12.70 23.07 -4.50
N VAL A 18 -13.24 21.99 -3.98
CA VAL A 18 -13.92 21.00 -4.81
C VAL A 18 -15.18 21.67 -5.33
N GLU A 19 -15.25 21.91 -6.65
CA GLU A 19 -16.54 22.31 -7.21
C GLU A 19 -17.56 21.26 -6.80
N PRO A 20 -18.77 21.68 -6.34
CA PRO A 20 -19.82 20.74 -5.98
C PRO A 20 -20.27 19.99 -7.23
N GLY A 21 -19.60 18.85 -7.50
CA GLY A 21 -19.84 17.99 -8.64
C GLY A 21 -18.62 17.14 -8.98
N ALA A 22 -18.45 15.99 -8.32
CA ALA A 22 -17.50 14.99 -8.80
C ALA A 22 -18.07 14.36 -10.09
N ARG A 23 -17.29 14.35 -11.18
CA ARG A 23 -17.67 13.64 -12.41
C ARG A 23 -17.30 12.18 -12.27
N LEU A 24 -18.29 11.31 -12.25
CA LEU A 24 -18.11 9.86 -12.33
C LEU A 24 -18.25 9.44 -13.80
N GLY A 25 -17.19 8.92 -14.40
CA GLY A 25 -17.22 8.35 -15.74
C GLY A 25 -17.55 6.86 -15.67
N LEU A 26 -18.68 6.45 -16.19
CA LEU A 26 -19.01 5.06 -16.48
C LEU A 26 -18.96 4.88 -18.00
N GLY A 27 -17.82 4.37 -18.50
CA GLY A 27 -17.59 4.29 -19.95
C GLY A 27 -17.34 5.68 -20.57
N GLU A 28 -17.89 5.94 -21.76
CA GLU A 28 -17.76 7.23 -22.46
C GLU A 28 -18.67 8.34 -21.90
N GLN A 29 -19.57 8.03 -20.97
CA GLN A 29 -20.48 9.00 -20.37
C GLN A 29 -19.95 9.47 -19.00
N ALA A 30 -19.75 10.77 -18.85
CA ALA A 30 -19.40 11.42 -17.59
C ALA A 30 -20.68 11.87 -16.86
N TYR A 31 -20.83 11.41 -15.61
CA TYR A 31 -21.90 11.84 -14.73
C TYR A 31 -21.37 12.84 -13.72
N VAL A 32 -22.19 13.85 -13.37
CA VAL A 32 -21.88 14.80 -12.31
C VAL A 32 -22.74 14.45 -11.10
N VAL A 33 -22.10 14.11 -9.99
CA VAL A 33 -22.77 13.90 -8.70
C VAL A 33 -22.46 15.09 -7.81
N ARG A 34 -23.51 15.68 -7.23
CA ARG A 34 -23.40 16.76 -6.25
C ARG A 34 -23.69 16.19 -4.86
N ALA A 35 -22.83 16.50 -3.89
CA ALA A 35 -22.96 16.06 -2.52
C ALA A 35 -22.34 17.10 -1.57
N ASP A 36 -22.85 17.20 -0.35
CA ASP A 36 -22.30 18.08 0.69
C ASP A 36 -20.94 17.59 1.18
N VAL A 37 -20.69 16.28 1.09
CA VAL A 37 -19.42 15.64 1.45
C VAL A 37 -19.01 14.68 0.34
N VAL A 38 -17.78 14.84 -0.12
CA VAL A 38 -17.13 13.92 -1.08
C VAL A 38 -15.97 13.21 -0.38
N VAL A 39 -15.99 11.89 -0.36
CA VAL A 39 -14.93 11.08 0.27
C VAL A 39 -13.93 10.63 -0.79
N ARG A 40 -12.69 11.08 -0.66
CA ARG A 40 -11.54 10.58 -1.42
C ARG A 40 -10.93 9.38 -0.70
N ALA A 41 -11.12 8.20 -1.24
CA ALA A 41 -10.56 6.94 -0.73
C ALA A 41 -9.86 6.18 -1.86
N THR A 42 -8.99 6.88 -2.59
CA THR A 42 -8.37 6.42 -3.83
C THR A 42 -7.00 5.76 -3.64
N GLU A 43 -6.51 5.70 -2.39
CA GLU A 43 -5.27 5.03 -1.97
C GLU A 43 -4.11 5.25 -2.96
N GLY A 44 -3.49 4.21 -3.49
CA GLY A 44 -2.40 4.29 -4.46
C GLY A 44 -2.71 5.08 -5.74
N TYR A 45 -3.97 5.29 -6.06
CA TYR A 45 -4.40 6.08 -7.22
C TYR A 45 -4.58 7.58 -6.91
N THR A 46 -4.39 8.02 -5.67
CA THR A 46 -4.54 9.43 -5.25
C THR A 46 -3.66 10.36 -6.10
N HIS A 47 -2.44 9.94 -6.45
CA HIS A 47 -1.51 10.72 -7.27
C HIS A 47 -2.04 11.07 -8.67
N SER A 48 -3.05 10.35 -9.19
CA SER A 48 -3.66 10.61 -10.50
C SER A 48 -4.72 11.72 -10.46
N LEU A 49 -5.05 12.22 -9.29
CA LEU A 49 -5.99 13.33 -9.12
C LEU A 49 -5.26 14.67 -9.25
N ALA A 50 -5.88 15.61 -9.98
CA ALA A 50 -5.31 16.93 -10.22
C ALA A 50 -5.00 17.65 -8.87
N GLY A 51 -3.78 18.16 -8.74
CA GLY A 51 -3.29 18.84 -7.54
C GLY A 51 -2.81 17.90 -6.41
N MET A 52 -2.93 16.57 -6.59
CA MET A 52 -2.56 15.56 -5.60
C MET A 52 -1.41 14.65 -6.08
N GLU A 53 -0.72 15.03 -7.15
CA GLU A 53 0.33 14.25 -7.81
C GLU A 53 1.53 13.94 -6.90
N ARG A 54 1.62 14.65 -5.78
CA ARG A 54 2.71 14.55 -4.81
C ARG A 54 2.25 14.19 -3.39
N ASP A 55 0.97 13.83 -3.22
CA ASP A 55 0.43 13.49 -1.90
C ASP A 55 0.86 12.08 -1.48
N VAL A 56 0.91 11.16 -2.44
CA VAL A 56 1.39 9.79 -2.24
C VAL A 56 2.30 9.34 -3.38
N VAL A 57 3.16 8.38 -3.08
CA VAL A 57 3.95 7.64 -4.07
C VAL A 57 3.31 6.26 -4.24
N PRO A 58 2.98 5.84 -5.48
CA PRO A 58 2.51 4.48 -5.75
C PRO A 58 3.68 3.50 -5.66
N VAL A 59 3.67 2.63 -4.65
CA VAL A 59 4.65 1.56 -4.47
C VAL A 59 3.94 0.22 -4.61
N TYR A 60 4.52 -0.68 -5.41
CA TYR A 60 3.93 -1.99 -5.62
C TYR A 60 4.28 -2.98 -4.52
N SER A 61 3.29 -3.71 -4.05
CA SER A 61 3.44 -4.91 -3.24
C SER A 61 3.01 -6.10 -4.08
N LEU A 62 3.89 -7.09 -4.22
CA LEU A 62 3.65 -8.27 -5.03
C LEU A 62 3.45 -9.50 -4.16
N ILE A 63 2.67 -10.45 -4.63
CA ILE A 63 2.22 -11.61 -3.88
C ILE A 63 2.31 -12.85 -4.76
N VAL A 64 2.72 -13.96 -4.16
CA VAL A 64 2.67 -15.31 -4.75
C VAL A 64 1.82 -16.23 -3.88
N ALA A 65 1.21 -17.25 -4.50
CA ALA A 65 0.52 -18.29 -3.75
C ALA A 65 0.89 -19.67 -4.28
N THR A 66 1.07 -20.61 -3.37
CA THR A 66 1.31 -22.00 -3.71
C THR A 66 0.04 -22.69 -4.19
N GLU A 67 0.15 -23.89 -4.74
CA GLU A 67 -0.93 -24.86 -4.73
C GLU A 67 -1.33 -25.21 -3.29
N PRO A 68 -2.49 -25.84 -3.04
CA PRO A 68 -2.81 -26.37 -1.72
C PRO A 68 -1.70 -27.32 -1.24
N LEU A 69 -1.18 -27.07 -0.03
CA LEU A 69 -0.12 -27.88 0.55
C LEU A 69 -0.72 -29.09 1.30
N PRO A 70 -0.07 -30.25 1.26
CA PRO A 70 -0.54 -31.44 1.96
C PRO A 70 -0.43 -31.26 3.49
N PRO A 71 -1.24 -31.99 4.29
CA PRO A 71 -1.22 -31.92 5.74
C PRO A 71 0.18 -32.10 6.35
N SER A 72 1.00 -32.99 5.79
CA SER A 72 2.38 -33.22 6.24
C SER A 72 3.29 -32.01 6.12
N SER A 73 3.06 -31.13 5.14
CA SER A 73 3.77 -29.85 5.03
C SER A 73 3.31 -28.90 6.14
N TRP A 74 2.02 -28.83 6.41
CA TRP A 74 1.48 -27.97 7.47
C TRP A 74 1.88 -28.40 8.87
N GLU A 75 2.01 -29.71 9.12
CA GLU A 75 2.54 -30.22 10.40
C GLU A 75 3.97 -29.71 10.66
N ARG A 76 4.77 -29.54 9.62
CA ARG A 76 6.15 -29.05 9.71
C ARG A 76 6.25 -27.53 9.72
N ILE A 77 5.35 -26.83 9.03
CA ILE A 77 5.29 -25.37 8.96
C ILE A 77 4.68 -24.79 10.25
N GLY A 78 3.66 -25.40 10.77
CA GLY A 78 2.80 -24.83 11.82
C GLY A 78 1.64 -24.03 11.20
N LEU A 79 1.39 -22.82 11.68
CA LEU A 79 0.30 -21.93 11.24
C LEU A 79 -1.08 -22.62 11.29
N ARG A 80 -1.36 -23.28 12.39
CA ARG A 80 -2.57 -24.13 12.58
C ARG A 80 -3.85 -23.30 12.60
N GLU A 81 -3.78 -22.11 13.20
CA GLU A 81 -4.89 -21.14 13.29
C GLU A 81 -4.89 -20.11 12.17
N ARG A 82 -4.13 -20.38 11.10
CA ARG A 82 -3.97 -19.45 9.94
C ARG A 82 -3.42 -18.09 10.33
N GLU A 83 -2.46 -18.11 11.24
CA GLU A 83 -1.76 -16.92 11.68
C GLU A 83 -1.10 -16.20 10.49
N THR A 84 -1.13 -14.88 10.50
CA THR A 84 -0.29 -14.07 9.64
C THR A 84 1.12 -14.00 10.22
N PHE A 85 2.12 -13.99 9.38
CA PHE A 85 3.51 -13.88 9.80
C PHE A 85 4.26 -12.86 8.95
N THR A 86 5.29 -12.30 9.55
CA THR A 86 6.30 -11.42 8.95
C THR A 86 7.65 -11.72 9.59
N ASP A 87 8.71 -11.16 9.06
CA ASP A 87 10.02 -11.23 9.68
C ASP A 87 10.62 -9.82 9.90
N HIS A 88 11.86 -9.76 10.39
CA HIS A 88 12.53 -8.50 10.74
C HIS A 88 13.33 -7.86 9.59
N ARG A 89 13.23 -8.36 8.37
CA ARG A 89 13.96 -7.76 7.25
C ARG A 89 13.45 -6.37 6.91
N ASN A 90 14.36 -5.55 6.37
CA ASN A 90 14.07 -4.16 6.01
C ASN A 90 13.10 -4.05 4.82
N LEU A 91 13.20 -4.96 3.84
CA LEU A 91 12.18 -5.14 2.82
C LEU A 91 11.12 -6.11 3.34
N ILE A 92 10.06 -5.54 3.90
CA ILE A 92 8.98 -6.28 4.56
C ILE A 92 8.44 -7.38 3.66
N VAL A 93 8.38 -8.59 4.20
CA VAL A 93 7.65 -9.73 3.67
C VAL A 93 6.57 -10.15 4.66
N TYR A 94 5.51 -10.76 4.17
CA TYR A 94 4.40 -11.24 4.98
C TYR A 94 3.77 -12.48 4.35
N GLY A 95 3.15 -13.30 5.16
CA GLY A 95 2.49 -14.49 4.65
C GLY A 95 1.34 -14.96 5.52
N GLN A 96 0.55 -15.87 4.96
CA GLN A 96 -0.62 -16.44 5.62
C GLN A 96 -1.01 -17.77 4.98
N ARG A 97 -1.52 -18.69 5.80
CA ARG A 97 -2.23 -19.88 5.34
C ARG A 97 -3.67 -19.52 4.96
N THR A 98 -4.10 -19.90 3.76
CA THR A 98 -5.48 -19.68 3.29
C THR A 98 -6.45 -20.75 3.80
N ALA A 99 -7.75 -20.52 3.59
CA ALA A 99 -8.79 -21.48 3.97
C ALA A 99 -8.72 -22.80 3.18
N ASP A 100 -8.17 -22.75 1.96
CA ASP A 100 -7.97 -23.90 1.06
C ASP A 100 -6.52 -24.43 1.11
N ASP A 101 -5.84 -24.21 2.23
CA ASP A 101 -4.51 -24.75 2.55
C ASP A 101 -3.37 -24.33 1.58
N ARG A 102 -3.48 -23.17 0.96
CA ARG A 102 -2.38 -22.53 0.24
C ARG A 102 -1.54 -21.68 1.19
N LEU A 103 -0.30 -21.47 0.83
CA LEU A 103 0.53 -20.46 1.45
C LEU A 103 0.60 -19.25 0.53
N VAL A 104 0.07 -18.13 0.99
CA VAL A 104 0.20 -16.81 0.35
C VAL A 104 1.37 -16.10 0.96
N PHE A 105 2.23 -15.52 0.12
CA PHE A 105 3.42 -14.81 0.56
C PHE A 105 3.65 -13.57 -0.30
N GLY A 106 3.79 -12.44 0.33
CA GLY A 106 3.97 -11.15 -0.33
C GLY A 106 5.11 -10.34 0.24
N GLY A 107 5.46 -9.28 -0.49
CA GLY A 107 6.51 -8.38 -0.03
C GLY A 107 6.68 -7.16 -0.94
N ARG A 108 7.52 -6.26 -0.46
CA ARG A 108 7.97 -5.09 -1.20
C ARG A 108 9.21 -5.44 -2.05
N GLY A 109 9.66 -4.51 -2.87
CA GLY A 109 10.87 -4.67 -3.69
C GLY A 109 10.67 -4.35 -5.16
N ALA A 110 9.42 -4.15 -5.60
CA ALA A 110 9.14 -3.65 -6.93
C ALA A 110 9.62 -2.19 -7.06
N PRO A 111 10.20 -1.79 -8.22
CA PRO A 111 10.72 -0.45 -8.41
C PRO A 111 9.58 0.59 -8.43
N TYR A 112 9.87 1.80 -7.96
CA TYR A 112 9.03 2.96 -8.21
C TYR A 112 9.23 3.46 -9.64
N HIS A 113 8.14 3.63 -10.37
CA HIS A 113 8.17 4.07 -11.77
C HIS A 113 8.11 5.60 -11.88
N PHE A 114 8.93 6.15 -12.80
CA PHE A 114 9.04 7.59 -13.01
C PHE A 114 7.68 8.24 -13.27
N GLY A 115 7.47 9.42 -12.67
CA GLY A 115 6.21 10.16 -12.79
C GLY A 115 5.02 9.52 -12.07
N SER A 116 5.25 8.65 -11.09
CA SER A 116 4.19 7.88 -10.43
C SER A 116 3.37 7.02 -11.40
N ALA A 117 3.98 6.53 -12.47
CA ALA A 117 3.27 5.71 -13.45
C ALA A 117 2.71 4.44 -12.81
N VAL A 118 1.41 4.19 -13.03
CA VAL A 118 0.71 2.97 -12.63
C VAL A 118 0.18 2.28 -13.88
N ARG A 119 0.58 1.02 -14.10
CA ARG A 119 0.18 0.21 -15.26
C ARG A 119 -0.11 -1.22 -14.82
N PRO A 120 -1.02 -1.93 -15.50
CA PRO A 120 -1.31 -3.34 -15.19
C PRO A 120 -0.10 -4.27 -15.27
N ASP A 121 0.87 -3.97 -16.16
CA ASP A 121 2.07 -4.79 -16.33
C ASP A 121 3.02 -4.70 -15.14
N PHE A 122 2.96 -3.62 -14.36
CA PHE A 122 3.79 -3.43 -13.17
C PHE A 122 3.38 -4.33 -12.00
N ASP A 123 2.19 -4.90 -12.04
CA ASP A 123 1.73 -5.93 -11.12
C ASP A 123 2.42 -7.29 -11.34
N ARG A 124 3.25 -7.41 -12.39
CA ARG A 124 3.86 -8.66 -12.85
C ARG A 124 5.36 -8.50 -13.08
N GLU A 125 6.11 -8.22 -12.01
CA GLU A 125 7.57 -8.14 -12.08
C GLU A 125 8.19 -9.52 -11.76
N PRO A 126 8.66 -10.28 -12.76
CA PRO A 126 9.13 -11.66 -12.58
C PRO A 126 10.25 -11.77 -11.55
N ARG A 127 11.21 -10.83 -11.53
CA ARG A 127 12.33 -10.82 -10.59
C ARG A 127 11.88 -10.75 -9.14
N VAL A 128 10.82 -9.96 -8.87
CA VAL A 128 10.27 -9.86 -7.52
C VAL A 128 9.56 -11.15 -7.13
N PHE A 129 8.81 -11.77 -8.05
CA PHE A 129 8.18 -13.06 -7.79
C PHE A 129 9.22 -14.16 -7.53
N ASP A 130 10.33 -14.19 -8.26
CA ASP A 130 11.40 -15.15 -8.03
C ASP A 130 12.10 -14.93 -6.69
N MET A 131 12.32 -13.67 -6.32
CA MET A 131 12.83 -13.31 -4.99
C MET A 131 11.86 -13.75 -3.88
N LEU A 132 10.56 -13.52 -4.01
CA LEU A 132 9.56 -13.95 -3.03
C LEU A 132 9.54 -15.46 -2.87
N ARG A 133 9.60 -16.21 -3.98
CA ARG A 133 9.65 -17.69 -3.96
C ARG A 133 10.90 -18.19 -3.23
N ALA A 134 12.06 -17.65 -3.59
CA ALA A 134 13.33 -18.02 -2.96
C ALA A 134 13.31 -17.70 -1.44
N THR A 135 12.84 -16.52 -1.08
CA THR A 135 12.70 -16.10 0.32
C THR A 135 11.76 -17.01 1.10
N LEU A 136 10.62 -17.36 0.50
CA LEU A 136 9.66 -18.25 1.17
C LEU A 136 10.22 -19.64 1.41
N VAL A 137 10.92 -20.20 0.42
CA VAL A 137 11.59 -21.52 0.56
C VAL A 137 12.70 -21.46 1.61
N GLU A 138 13.46 -20.37 1.68
CA GLU A 138 14.48 -20.16 2.72
C GLU A 138 13.86 -20.13 4.13
N MET A 139 12.74 -19.42 4.30
CA MET A 139 12.04 -19.29 5.58
C MET A 139 11.30 -20.57 5.98
N LEU A 140 10.68 -21.22 5.02
CA LEU A 140 9.81 -22.39 5.23
C LEU A 140 10.21 -23.52 4.26
N PRO A 141 11.31 -24.25 4.52
CA PRO A 141 11.81 -25.31 3.64
C PRO A 141 10.78 -26.37 3.20
N PRO A 142 9.72 -26.70 3.99
CA PRO A 142 8.68 -27.64 3.54
C PRO A 142 7.93 -27.21 2.27
N VAL A 143 8.08 -25.94 1.84
CA VAL A 143 7.44 -25.41 0.63
C VAL A 143 8.28 -25.63 -0.65
N ALA A 144 9.53 -26.08 -0.53
CA ALA A 144 10.47 -26.16 -1.65
C ALA A 144 9.97 -26.96 -2.87
N GLY A 145 9.15 -28.00 -2.64
CA GLY A 145 8.57 -28.83 -3.72
C GLY A 145 7.21 -28.35 -4.25
N ALA A 146 6.65 -27.29 -3.68
CA ALA A 146 5.33 -26.82 -4.06
C ALA A 146 5.37 -25.98 -5.35
N ARG A 147 4.32 -26.11 -6.17
CA ARG A 147 4.14 -25.24 -7.32
C ARG A 147 3.51 -23.93 -6.89
N PHE A 148 4.02 -22.82 -7.43
CA PHE A 148 3.41 -21.50 -7.28
C PHE A 148 2.40 -21.31 -8.42
N THR A 149 1.13 -21.28 -8.08
CA THR A 149 0.03 -21.30 -9.04
C THR A 149 -0.56 -19.93 -9.33
N HIS A 150 -0.33 -18.96 -8.45
CA HIS A 150 -0.80 -17.61 -8.59
C HIS A 150 0.29 -16.61 -8.26
N ALA A 151 0.30 -15.50 -8.99
CA ALA A 151 1.17 -14.36 -8.77
C ALA A 151 0.41 -13.10 -9.20
N TRP A 152 0.38 -12.09 -8.33
CA TRP A 152 -0.29 -10.82 -8.59
C TRP A 152 0.32 -9.70 -7.77
N GLY A 153 -0.10 -8.49 -8.01
CA GLY A 153 0.33 -7.33 -7.25
C GLY A 153 -0.75 -6.27 -7.13
N GLY A 154 -0.42 -5.23 -6.41
CA GLY A 154 -1.24 -4.05 -6.26
C GLY A 154 -0.43 -2.85 -5.82
N VAL A 155 -0.95 -1.68 -6.12
CA VAL A 155 -0.33 -0.42 -5.79
C VAL A 155 -0.79 0.06 -4.41
N LEU A 156 0.19 0.46 -3.58
CA LEU A 156 -0.01 1.08 -2.28
C LEU A 156 0.29 2.57 -2.37
N GLY A 157 -0.53 3.42 -1.76
CA GLY A 157 -0.27 4.85 -1.63
C GLY A 157 0.61 5.13 -0.41
N VAL A 158 1.86 5.55 -0.64
CA VAL A 158 2.79 5.84 0.44
C VAL A 158 2.91 7.35 0.64
N PRO A 159 2.42 7.92 1.76
CA PRO A 159 2.68 9.32 2.13
C PRO A 159 4.17 9.53 2.46
N ARG A 160 4.64 10.79 2.40
CA ARG A 160 6.05 11.10 2.62
C ARG A 160 6.59 10.73 4.01
N ASP A 161 5.73 10.75 4.99
CA ASP A 161 6.02 10.40 6.40
C ASP A 161 5.55 9.00 6.80
N TRP A 162 5.01 8.23 5.87
CA TRP A 162 4.50 6.88 6.08
C TRP A 162 3.32 6.77 7.06
N VAL A 163 2.66 7.89 7.37
CA VAL A 163 1.54 7.93 8.31
C VAL A 163 0.22 7.96 7.56
N ALA A 164 -0.67 7.02 7.86
CA ALA A 164 -2.03 7.03 7.36
C ALA A 164 -2.79 8.26 7.85
N SER A 165 -3.76 8.71 7.06
CA SER A 165 -4.55 9.89 7.40
C SER A 165 -6.03 9.69 7.08
N VAL A 166 -6.87 10.23 7.94
CA VAL A 166 -8.32 10.34 7.76
C VAL A 166 -8.76 11.74 8.17
N GLY A 167 -9.73 12.33 7.47
CA GLY A 167 -10.20 13.65 7.85
C GLY A 167 -11.37 14.17 7.04
N LEU A 168 -11.88 15.32 7.45
CA LEU A 168 -12.94 16.06 6.78
C LEU A 168 -12.66 17.55 6.89
N ASP A 169 -12.48 18.20 5.76
CA ASP A 169 -12.47 19.63 5.64
C ASP A 169 -13.91 20.13 5.46
N ARG A 170 -14.46 20.73 6.51
CA ARG A 170 -15.84 21.21 6.52
C ARG A 170 -16.06 22.45 5.66
N GLY A 171 -15.00 23.20 5.35
CA GLY A 171 -15.09 24.38 4.50
C GLY A 171 -15.29 24.01 3.04
N THR A 172 -14.71 22.90 2.60
CA THR A 172 -14.79 22.43 1.21
C THR A 172 -15.73 21.23 1.04
N GLY A 173 -16.11 20.53 2.12
CA GLY A 173 -16.83 19.26 2.06
C GLY A 173 -15.97 18.07 1.63
N LEU A 174 -14.64 18.22 1.52
CA LEU A 174 -13.74 17.12 1.14
C LEU A 174 -13.36 16.31 2.38
N ALA A 175 -13.74 15.04 2.37
CA ALA A 175 -13.24 14.04 3.31
C ALA A 175 -12.20 13.16 2.63
N TRP A 176 -11.28 12.59 3.41
CA TRP A 176 -10.26 11.68 2.88
C TRP A 176 -9.96 10.56 3.85
N ALA A 177 -9.49 9.44 3.29
CA ALA A 177 -8.89 8.34 4.01
C ALA A 177 -7.89 7.64 3.09
N GLY A 178 -6.71 7.28 3.60
CA GLY A 178 -5.68 6.60 2.80
C GLY A 178 -4.29 6.69 3.40
N GLY A 179 -3.31 6.25 2.61
CA GLY A 179 -1.92 6.22 3.03
C GLY A 179 -1.61 5.09 4.01
N TYR A 180 -2.28 3.96 3.87
CA TYR A 180 -2.19 2.83 4.82
C TYR A 180 -0.89 2.02 4.72
N VAL A 181 -0.11 2.24 3.67
CA VAL A 181 1.26 1.68 3.50
C VAL A 181 1.32 0.14 3.61
N GLY A 182 0.21 -0.54 3.26
CA GLY A 182 0.09 -2.00 3.33
C GLY A 182 -0.83 -2.50 4.45
N ASP A 183 -1.08 -1.71 5.50
CA ASP A 183 -1.90 -2.11 6.65
C ASP A 183 -3.39 -1.79 6.46
N GLY A 184 -3.85 -1.79 5.21
CA GLY A 184 -5.18 -1.33 4.83
C GLY A 184 -6.33 -2.19 5.34
N VAL A 185 -6.16 -3.49 5.56
CA VAL A 185 -7.28 -4.40 5.86
C VAL A 185 -8.05 -3.99 7.12
N GLY A 186 -7.36 -3.78 8.24
CA GLY A 186 -7.98 -3.31 9.49
C GLY A 186 -8.18 -1.79 9.50
N THR A 187 -7.19 -1.06 8.99
CA THR A 187 -7.15 0.40 9.07
C THR A 187 -8.23 1.08 8.24
N THR A 188 -8.64 0.50 7.09
CA THR A 188 -9.76 1.03 6.29
C THR A 188 -11.10 0.94 7.03
N ASN A 189 -11.33 -0.13 7.80
CA ASN A 189 -12.53 -0.23 8.63
C ASN A 189 -12.54 0.87 9.70
N LEU A 190 -11.41 1.06 10.39
CA LEU A 190 -11.26 2.12 11.39
C LEU A 190 -11.47 3.51 10.74
N ALA A 191 -10.89 3.75 9.57
CA ALA A 191 -11.04 5.00 8.82
C ALA A 191 -12.50 5.27 8.44
N GLY A 192 -13.22 4.25 7.96
CA GLY A 192 -14.63 4.36 7.62
C GLY A 192 -15.51 4.73 8.82
N ARG A 193 -15.24 4.12 9.98
CA ARG A 193 -15.92 4.46 11.23
C ARG A 193 -15.60 5.89 11.68
N THR A 194 -14.34 6.29 11.61
CA THR A 194 -13.91 7.67 11.93
C THR A 194 -14.55 8.68 11.00
N LEU A 195 -14.60 8.41 9.68
CA LEU A 195 -15.27 9.28 8.72
C LEU A 195 -16.76 9.40 8.99
N ARG A 196 -17.44 8.30 9.33
CA ARG A 196 -18.85 8.35 9.76
C ARG A 196 -19.05 9.35 10.89
N ASP A 197 -18.23 9.25 11.94
CA ASP A 197 -18.37 10.09 13.13
C ASP A 197 -18.05 11.56 12.81
N LEU A 198 -17.03 11.80 11.98
CA LEU A 198 -16.71 13.15 11.50
C LEU A 198 -17.87 13.74 10.68
N VAL A 199 -18.45 13.00 9.74
CA VAL A 199 -19.55 13.47 8.90
C VAL A 199 -20.80 13.75 9.73
N LEU A 200 -21.15 12.86 10.64
CA LEU A 200 -22.32 12.98 11.53
C LEU A 200 -22.07 13.92 12.72
N ARG A 201 -20.90 14.56 12.82
CA ARG A 201 -20.53 15.46 13.92
C ARG A 201 -20.62 14.82 15.31
N GLN A 202 -20.32 13.53 15.39
CA GLN A 202 -20.24 12.81 16.65
C GLN A 202 -18.88 13.03 17.29
N ASP A 203 -18.85 13.39 18.57
CA ASP A 203 -17.62 13.48 19.36
C ASP A 203 -17.35 12.14 20.02
N THR A 204 -16.44 11.37 19.42
CA THR A 204 -16.06 10.03 19.87
C THR A 204 -14.53 9.92 20.00
N ASP A 205 -14.06 8.89 20.67
CA ASP A 205 -12.61 8.62 20.75
C ASP A 205 -11.96 8.47 19.35
N LEU A 206 -12.72 7.99 18.37
CA LEU A 206 -12.24 7.85 16.99
C LEU A 206 -11.90 9.18 16.34
N THR A 207 -12.69 10.23 16.64
CA THR A 207 -12.47 11.57 16.07
C THR A 207 -11.31 12.33 16.71
N ARG A 208 -10.75 11.80 17.81
CA ARG A 208 -9.61 12.36 18.54
C ARG A 208 -8.30 11.64 18.28
N LEU A 209 -8.30 10.58 17.46
CA LEU A 209 -7.09 9.84 17.12
C LEU A 209 -6.07 10.73 16.40
N PRO A 210 -4.76 10.56 16.64
CA PRO A 210 -3.71 11.44 16.10
C PRO A 210 -3.66 11.54 14.57
N TRP A 211 -4.16 10.54 13.86
CA TRP A 211 -4.20 10.53 12.40
C TRP A 211 -5.35 11.36 11.80
N VAL A 212 -6.31 11.82 12.65
CA VAL A 212 -7.43 12.62 12.20
C VAL A 212 -6.96 14.03 11.85
N GLY A 213 -7.21 14.44 10.61
CA GLY A 213 -6.77 15.74 10.12
C GLY A 213 -5.27 15.83 9.81
N HIS A 214 -4.52 14.74 10.01
CA HIS A 214 -3.11 14.70 9.64
C HIS A 214 -2.93 15.00 8.15
N ARG A 215 -1.94 15.83 7.83
CA ARG A 215 -1.60 16.20 6.45
C ARG A 215 -0.11 15.96 6.22
N PRO A 216 0.26 14.86 5.55
CA PRO A 216 1.64 14.56 5.25
C PRO A 216 2.26 15.64 4.37
N ARG A 217 3.57 15.81 4.49
CA ARG A 217 4.33 16.67 3.58
C ARG A 217 4.24 16.09 2.17
N ARG A 218 4.23 16.96 1.17
CA ARG A 218 4.27 16.51 -0.23
C ARG A 218 5.61 15.90 -0.56
N TRP A 219 5.59 14.84 -1.36
CA TRP A 219 6.78 14.26 -1.93
C TRP A 219 7.54 15.24 -2.80
N GLU A 220 8.84 15.03 -2.93
CA GLU A 220 9.72 15.80 -3.79
C GLU A 220 9.26 15.75 -5.26
N PRO A 221 9.53 16.79 -6.08
CA PRO A 221 9.25 16.71 -7.52
C PRO A 221 10.17 15.70 -8.21
N GLU A 222 9.77 15.23 -9.39
CA GLU A 222 10.69 14.47 -10.25
C GLU A 222 11.83 15.36 -10.76
N PRO A 223 13.04 14.84 -10.96
CA PRO A 223 13.45 13.42 -10.81
C PRO A 223 13.87 13.03 -9.38
N LEU A 224 13.88 13.96 -8.42
CA LEU A 224 14.38 13.71 -7.06
C LEU A 224 13.60 12.61 -6.36
N ARG A 225 12.28 12.58 -6.54
CA ARG A 225 11.41 11.55 -5.98
C ARG A 225 11.78 10.17 -6.53
N TRP A 226 11.93 10.03 -7.84
CA TRP A 226 12.29 8.76 -8.46
C TRP A 226 13.67 8.27 -7.98
N LEU A 227 14.64 9.15 -7.94
CA LEU A 227 15.99 8.83 -7.45
C LEU A 227 15.95 8.41 -5.98
N GLY A 228 15.28 9.19 -5.13
CA GLY A 228 15.22 8.94 -3.69
C GLY A 228 14.50 7.65 -3.33
N VAL A 229 13.33 7.38 -3.92
CA VAL A 229 12.57 6.16 -3.64
C VAL A 229 13.32 4.91 -4.10
N ASN A 230 13.86 4.91 -5.33
CA ASN A 230 14.58 3.75 -5.84
C ASN A 230 15.94 3.55 -5.13
N ALA A 231 16.63 4.62 -4.75
CA ALA A 231 17.83 4.53 -3.93
C ALA A 231 17.50 3.94 -2.53
N GLY A 232 16.39 4.36 -1.92
CA GLY A 232 15.91 3.80 -0.65
C GLY A 232 15.61 2.31 -0.75
N LEU A 233 14.89 1.87 -1.79
CA LEU A 233 14.59 0.46 -2.03
C LEU A 233 15.88 -0.38 -2.18
N ARG A 234 16.86 0.12 -2.94
CA ARG A 234 18.16 -0.53 -3.09
C ARG A 234 18.94 -0.58 -1.78
N ALA A 235 18.93 0.52 -1.02
CA ALA A 235 19.58 0.56 0.27
C ALA A 235 19.01 -0.46 1.26
N MET A 236 17.68 -0.66 1.28
CA MET A 236 17.05 -1.70 2.11
C MET A 236 17.42 -3.11 1.64
N THR A 237 17.54 -3.36 0.33
CA THR A 237 18.03 -4.64 -0.20
C THR A 237 19.47 -4.92 0.24
N VAL A 238 20.34 -3.90 0.21
CA VAL A 238 21.73 -4.02 0.68
C VAL A 238 21.76 -4.24 2.19
N ALA A 239 20.88 -3.56 2.93
CA ALA A 239 20.77 -3.72 4.38
C ALA A 239 20.41 -5.16 4.77
N ASP A 240 19.44 -5.77 4.09
CA ASP A 240 19.06 -7.17 4.33
C ASP A 240 20.21 -8.14 4.01
N ALA A 241 20.97 -7.86 2.95
CA ALA A 241 22.16 -8.66 2.62
C ALA A 241 23.28 -8.50 3.67
N GLU A 242 23.53 -7.27 4.16
CA GLU A 242 24.47 -6.98 5.23
C GLU A 242 24.10 -7.74 6.51
N GLU A 243 22.84 -7.68 6.93
CA GLU A 243 22.36 -8.35 8.13
C GLU A 243 22.48 -9.88 8.03
N ARG A 244 22.15 -10.43 6.87
CA ARG A 244 22.29 -11.88 6.63
C ARG A 244 23.73 -12.34 6.69
N LEU A 245 24.68 -11.55 6.18
CA LEU A 245 26.10 -11.89 6.16
C LEU A 245 26.79 -11.69 7.51
N THR A 246 26.39 -10.65 8.24
CA THR A 246 27.09 -10.23 9.46
C THR A 246 26.42 -10.72 10.76
N GLY A 247 25.14 -11.09 10.70
CA GLY A 247 24.32 -11.37 11.89
C GLY A 247 24.13 -10.14 12.80
N ARG A 248 24.38 -8.94 12.28
CA ARG A 248 24.28 -7.67 13.03
C ARG A 248 23.32 -6.70 12.34
N ARG A 249 22.74 -5.77 13.09
CA ARG A 249 21.91 -4.71 12.54
C ARG A 249 22.67 -3.90 11.49
N SER A 250 22.04 -3.68 10.35
CA SER A 250 22.64 -2.97 9.23
C SER A 250 23.00 -1.53 9.56
N VAL A 251 24.20 -1.14 9.16
CA VAL A 251 24.65 0.26 9.19
C VAL A 251 23.89 1.08 8.15
N VAL A 252 23.64 0.49 6.97
CA VAL A 252 22.90 1.13 5.88
C VAL A 252 21.47 1.45 6.31
N ALA A 253 20.75 0.49 6.91
CA ALA A 253 19.39 0.72 7.42
C ALA A 253 19.36 1.84 8.46
N ARG A 254 20.31 1.85 9.39
CA ARG A 254 20.40 2.89 10.42
C ARG A 254 20.62 4.30 9.84
N LEU A 255 21.45 4.44 8.81
CA LEU A 255 21.68 5.72 8.14
C LEU A 255 20.46 6.17 7.33
N MET A 256 19.70 5.25 6.79
CA MET A 256 18.50 5.55 6.00
C MET A 256 17.25 5.80 6.83
N ALA A 257 17.20 5.34 8.08
CA ALA A 257 16.02 5.44 8.95
C ALA A 257 15.39 6.86 9.01
N PRO A 258 16.15 7.96 9.14
CA PRO A 258 15.57 9.30 9.16
C PRO A 258 14.93 9.73 7.83
N LEU A 259 15.31 9.10 6.72
CA LEU A 259 14.84 9.45 5.37
C LEU A 259 13.60 8.64 4.94
N VAL A 260 13.45 7.42 5.48
CA VAL A 260 12.40 6.47 5.09
C VAL A 260 11.29 6.32 6.14
N GLY A 261 11.19 7.26 7.09
CA GLY A 261 10.18 7.21 8.15
C GLY A 261 10.43 6.03 9.09
N GLY A 262 11.57 6.01 9.75
CA GLY A 262 11.93 4.92 10.67
C GLY A 262 10.95 4.82 11.82
N HIS A 263 10.37 3.65 12.00
CA HIS A 263 9.63 3.21 13.18
C HIS A 263 10.55 2.39 14.07
#